data_fb5720f282c510e8c46dec5aeb9454cb
#
_entry.id   fb5720f282c510e8c46dec5aeb9454cb
#
_cell.length_a   1.000
_cell.length_b   1.000
_cell.length_c   1.000
_cell.angle_alpha   90.00
_cell.angle_beta   90.00
_cell.angle_gamma   90.00
#
_symmetry.space_group_name_H-M   'P 1'
#
loop_
_entity.id
_entity.type
_entity.pdbx_description
1 polymer ?
#
loop_
_entity_poly.entity_id
_entity_poly.type
_entity_poly.pdbx_seq_one_letter_code
_entity_poly.pdbx_strand_id
1 'polypeptide(L)'
;MAPSPTPSHSRRLDKKKFTHVSSEEIARGEHMSLAKYKYVDATGSQKIWEVAERCQKPKSTESDSVCALPILRRMLKYDCLVLVKQYRPSMKAFTLEFPAGVVEPQDGTSEVSALRRLNSQTGYTCTGLKQTSPLTASDPVHTSCTTKLVSVEVNGDDLRNLNAQQKFGEGEFYEVVQIPMNDVLQRLNDYSEDGYVVDSRVYAFALGLSMGAQMGARRT
;
A
#
# COMPACT_ATOMS: atom_id res chain seq x y z
N MET A 1 -20.50 -29.86 38.29
CA MET A 1 -20.35 -28.90 37.18
C MET A 1 -19.57 -27.71 37.72
N ALA A 2 -18.32 -27.55 37.31
CA ALA A 2 -17.52 -26.39 37.68
C ALA A 2 -17.97 -25.20 36.81
N PRO A 3 -18.06 -23.98 37.37
CA PRO A 3 -18.43 -22.78 36.58
C PRO A 3 -17.34 -22.48 35.57
N SER A 4 -17.75 -22.23 34.32
CA SER A 4 -16.87 -21.80 33.26
C SER A 4 -16.17 -20.48 33.64
N PRO A 5 -14.87 -20.29 33.33
CA PRO A 5 -14.18 -19.06 33.67
C PRO A 5 -14.80 -17.89 32.90
N THR A 6 -15.21 -16.88 33.65
CA THR A 6 -15.65 -15.58 33.13
C THR A 6 -14.55 -14.99 32.26
N PRO A 7 -14.84 -14.48 31.03
CA PRO A 7 -13.81 -13.88 30.19
C PRO A 7 -13.24 -12.65 30.91
N SER A 8 -11.93 -12.63 31.07
CA SER A 8 -11.18 -11.52 31.62
C SER A 8 -11.54 -10.24 30.88
N HIS A 9 -11.91 -9.19 31.59
CA HIS A 9 -12.15 -7.84 31.05
C HIS A 9 -10.95 -7.45 30.16
N SER A 10 -11.17 -7.38 28.85
CA SER A 10 -10.16 -6.82 27.96
C SER A 10 -9.91 -5.38 28.41
N ARG A 11 -8.72 -5.08 28.88
CA ARG A 11 -8.30 -3.71 29.21
C ARG A 11 -8.43 -2.88 27.94
N ARG A 12 -9.49 -2.11 27.84
CA ARG A 12 -9.69 -1.16 26.73
C ARG A 12 -8.52 -0.18 26.73
N LEU A 13 -7.76 -0.14 25.63
CA LEU A 13 -6.64 0.79 25.48
C LEU A 13 -7.16 2.22 25.51
N ASP A 14 -6.80 2.98 26.54
CA ASP A 14 -7.12 4.39 26.63
C ASP A 14 -6.03 5.21 25.94
N LYS A 15 -6.37 5.81 24.80
CA LYS A 15 -5.46 6.64 24.01
C LYS A 15 -4.81 7.78 24.80
N LYS A 16 -5.47 8.30 25.83
CA LYS A 16 -4.98 9.39 26.68
C LYS A 16 -3.82 8.98 27.58
N LYS A 17 -3.56 7.68 27.71
CA LYS A 17 -2.49 7.15 28.55
C LYS A 17 -1.14 7.01 27.85
N PHE A 18 -1.08 7.26 26.54
CA PHE A 18 0.16 7.23 25.78
C PHE A 18 0.53 8.65 25.37
N THR A 19 1.71 9.10 25.77
CA THR A 19 2.16 10.47 25.52
C THR A 19 3.54 10.47 24.88
N HIS A 20 3.64 11.10 23.70
CA HIS A 20 4.93 11.38 23.09
C HIS A 20 5.67 12.43 23.91
N VAL A 21 6.96 12.19 24.21
CA VAL A 21 7.78 13.08 25.04
C VAL A 21 8.76 13.89 24.18
N SER A 22 9.55 13.20 23.37
CA SER A 22 10.56 13.83 22.50
C SER A 22 10.97 12.92 21.36
N SER A 23 11.51 13.52 20.29
CA SER A 23 12.17 12.84 19.18
C SER A 23 13.62 13.31 19.10
N GLU A 24 14.52 12.41 18.81
CA GLU A 24 15.94 12.65 18.62
C GLU A 24 16.37 11.94 17.32
N GLU A 25 16.98 12.67 16.38
CA GLU A 25 17.54 12.08 15.19
C GLU A 25 18.85 11.36 15.54
N ILE A 26 18.95 10.07 15.15
CA ILE A 26 20.16 9.25 15.37
C ILE A 26 21.08 9.33 14.16
N ALA A 27 20.50 9.24 12.97
CA ALA A 27 21.25 9.27 11.69
C ALA A 27 20.37 9.79 10.57
N ARG A 28 20.97 10.45 9.59
CA ARG A 28 20.29 10.99 8.41
C ARG A 28 21.02 10.58 7.14
N GLY A 29 20.27 10.00 6.22
CA GLY A 29 20.65 9.80 4.84
C GLY A 29 20.03 10.88 3.93
N GLU A 30 20.09 10.66 2.63
CA GLU A 30 19.48 11.56 1.64
C GLU A 30 17.94 11.50 1.67
N HIS A 31 17.38 10.30 1.76
CA HIS A 31 15.94 10.05 1.64
C HIS A 31 15.28 9.66 2.96
N MET A 32 16.05 9.06 3.86
CA MET A 32 15.54 8.52 5.12
C MET A 32 16.43 8.96 6.29
N SER A 33 15.79 9.14 7.45
CA SER A 33 16.47 9.31 8.72
C SER A 33 16.02 8.23 9.71
N LEU A 34 16.87 7.90 10.66
CA LEU A 34 16.56 7.08 11.82
C LEU A 34 16.38 8.00 13.03
N ALA A 35 15.25 7.89 13.70
CA ALA A 35 14.95 8.68 14.89
C ALA A 35 14.64 7.79 16.09
N LYS A 36 14.86 8.33 17.28
CA LYS A 36 14.52 7.73 18.55
C LYS A 36 13.39 8.53 19.19
N TYR A 37 12.25 7.89 19.40
CA TYR A 37 11.09 8.46 20.07
C TYR A 37 11.07 8.04 21.52
N LYS A 38 10.94 9.03 22.43
CA LYS A 38 10.65 8.78 23.85
C LYS A 38 9.17 9.00 24.07
N TYR A 39 8.53 8.04 24.73
CA TYR A 39 7.12 8.13 25.06
C TYR A 39 6.82 7.53 26.43
N VAL A 40 5.70 7.92 27.02
CA VAL A 40 5.18 7.32 28.26
C VAL A 40 4.07 6.36 27.89
N ASP A 41 4.14 5.13 28.37
CA ASP A 41 3.13 4.10 28.14
C ASP A 41 1.96 4.20 29.15
N ALA A 42 0.95 3.35 28.99
CA ALA A 42 -0.25 3.34 29.83
C ALA A 42 0.01 3.03 31.32
N THR A 43 1.21 2.57 31.70
CA THR A 43 1.62 2.32 33.08
C THR A 43 2.33 3.52 33.70
N GLY A 44 2.58 4.59 32.92
CA GLY A 44 3.39 5.72 33.32
C GLY A 44 4.90 5.50 33.14
N SER A 45 5.31 4.39 32.55
CA SER A 45 6.71 4.07 32.32
C SER A 45 7.22 4.73 31.03
N GLN A 46 8.42 5.32 31.11
CA GLN A 46 9.08 5.87 29.94
C GLN A 46 9.66 4.75 29.05
N LYS A 47 9.42 4.83 27.74
CA LYS A 47 9.85 3.86 26.74
C LYS A 47 10.55 4.57 25.59
N ILE A 48 11.34 3.81 24.85
CA ILE A 48 12.05 4.26 23.66
C ILE A 48 11.59 3.39 22.48
N TRP A 49 11.42 4.05 21.31
CA TRP A 49 11.10 3.40 20.05
C TRP A 49 11.99 3.97 18.94
N GLU A 50 12.59 3.09 18.15
CA GLU A 50 13.37 3.51 16.98
C GLU A 50 12.49 3.45 15.74
N VAL A 51 12.55 4.51 14.91
CA VAL A 51 11.66 4.67 13.77
C VAL A 51 12.43 5.25 12.57
N ALA A 52 12.19 4.68 11.40
CA ALA A 52 12.64 5.27 10.15
C ALA A 52 11.63 6.33 9.66
N GLU A 53 12.13 7.47 9.24
CA GLU A 53 11.33 8.59 8.73
C GLU A 53 11.81 9.05 7.35
N ARG A 54 10.91 9.61 6.54
CA ARG A 54 11.30 10.30 5.32
C ARG A 54 11.91 11.65 5.64
N CYS A 55 13.08 11.97 5.05
CA CYS A 55 13.73 13.28 5.21
C CYS A 55 12.93 14.41 4.58
N GLN A 56 12.22 14.11 3.50
CA GLN A 56 11.40 15.07 2.77
C GLN A 56 9.93 14.65 2.88
N LYS A 57 9.21 15.26 3.83
CA LYS A 57 7.75 15.16 3.92
C LYS A 57 7.15 16.44 3.35
N PRO A 58 6.30 16.34 2.32
CA PRO A 58 5.56 17.51 1.86
C PRO A 58 4.70 18.05 3.01
N LYS A 59 4.90 19.30 3.38
CA LYS A 59 4.19 19.93 4.52
C LYS A 59 2.67 20.05 4.35
N SER A 60 2.17 19.87 3.12
CA SER A 60 0.78 20.08 2.74
C SER A 60 0.01 18.80 2.43
N THR A 61 0.62 17.62 2.52
CA THR A 61 -0.02 16.37 2.12
C THR A 61 -0.56 15.60 3.30
N GLU A 62 -1.73 15.01 3.10
CA GLU A 62 -2.37 14.17 4.11
C GLU A 62 -1.70 12.79 4.27
N SER A 63 -0.81 12.39 3.34
CA SER A 63 -0.05 11.13 3.39
C SER A 63 1.33 11.28 2.75
N ASP A 64 2.29 10.47 3.18
CA ASP A 64 3.65 10.46 2.60
C ASP A 64 3.67 9.83 1.20
N SER A 65 2.76 8.91 0.95
CA SER A 65 2.69 8.15 -0.29
C SER A 65 1.27 7.78 -0.67
N VAL A 66 1.12 7.32 -1.90
CA VAL A 66 -0.13 6.79 -2.45
C VAL A 66 0.13 5.46 -3.11
N CYS A 67 -0.93 4.64 -3.16
CA CYS A 67 -0.94 3.35 -3.82
C CYS A 67 -2.23 3.26 -4.63
N ALA A 68 -2.13 3.15 -5.96
CA ALA A 68 -3.27 2.95 -6.83
C ALA A 68 -3.62 1.45 -6.91
N LEU A 69 -4.90 1.13 -6.79
CA LEU A 69 -5.43 -0.23 -6.96
C LEU A 69 -6.24 -0.27 -8.28
N PRO A 70 -5.59 -0.50 -9.42
CA PRO A 70 -6.24 -0.41 -10.71
C PRO A 70 -6.88 -1.72 -11.13
N ILE A 71 -8.17 -1.64 -11.50
CA ILE A 71 -8.91 -2.72 -12.15
C ILE A 71 -9.07 -2.36 -13.62
N LEU A 72 -8.43 -3.14 -14.48
CA LEU A 72 -8.52 -3.01 -15.94
C LEU A 72 -9.73 -3.80 -16.44
N ARG A 73 -10.69 -3.08 -17.02
CA ARG A 73 -11.89 -3.66 -17.61
C ARG A 73 -11.85 -3.62 -19.12
N ARG A 74 -12.28 -4.69 -19.75
CA ARG A 74 -12.38 -4.83 -21.20
C ARG A 74 -13.63 -5.62 -21.55
N MET A 75 -14.35 -5.21 -22.58
CA MET A 75 -15.66 -5.74 -22.94
C MET A 75 -15.66 -7.25 -23.21
N LEU A 76 -14.60 -7.76 -23.84
CA LEU A 76 -14.51 -9.17 -24.26
C LEU A 76 -13.42 -9.97 -23.53
N LYS A 77 -12.93 -9.48 -22.40
CA LYS A 77 -11.87 -10.13 -21.62
C LYS A 77 -12.20 -10.06 -20.13
N TYR A 78 -11.56 -10.92 -19.35
CA TYR A 78 -11.67 -10.85 -17.88
C TYR A 78 -11.14 -9.52 -17.36
N ASP A 79 -11.79 -9.01 -16.32
CA ASP A 79 -11.25 -7.92 -15.53
C ASP A 79 -9.90 -8.34 -14.93
N CYS A 80 -8.91 -7.48 -15.01
CA CYS A 80 -7.56 -7.76 -14.51
C CYS A 80 -7.15 -6.76 -13.43
N LEU A 81 -6.47 -7.28 -12.42
CA LEU A 81 -5.67 -6.46 -11.51
C LEU A 81 -4.40 -6.04 -12.26
N VAL A 82 -4.07 -4.75 -12.20
CA VAL A 82 -2.83 -4.24 -12.81
C VAL A 82 -1.80 -4.03 -11.71
N LEU A 83 -0.67 -4.69 -11.86
CA LEU A 83 0.48 -4.60 -10.97
C LEU A 83 1.72 -4.12 -11.73
N VAL A 84 2.73 -3.74 -11.00
CA VAL A 84 4.08 -3.46 -11.52
C VAL A 84 5.08 -4.41 -10.91
N LYS A 85 5.98 -4.90 -11.75
CA LYS A 85 7.14 -5.67 -11.35
C LYS A 85 8.36 -4.76 -11.41
N GLN A 86 9.15 -4.71 -10.33
CA GLN A 86 10.35 -3.89 -10.24
C GLN A 86 11.40 -4.55 -9.35
N TYR A 87 12.66 -4.22 -9.54
CA TYR A 87 13.73 -4.64 -8.64
C TYR A 87 13.78 -3.74 -7.39
N ARG A 88 13.74 -4.33 -6.22
CA ARG A 88 13.89 -3.62 -4.95
C ARG A 88 15.23 -3.99 -4.29
N PRO A 89 16.21 -3.08 -4.28
CA PRO A 89 17.52 -3.33 -3.65
C PRO A 89 17.42 -3.77 -2.18
N SER A 90 16.45 -3.25 -1.43
CA SER A 90 16.22 -3.63 -0.03
C SER A 90 15.83 -5.09 0.14
N MET A 91 15.13 -5.66 -0.84
CA MET A 91 14.74 -7.07 -0.86
C MET A 91 15.74 -7.95 -1.62
N LYS A 92 16.67 -7.34 -2.39
CA LYS A 92 17.59 -8.00 -3.32
C LYS A 92 16.86 -8.91 -4.32
N ALA A 93 15.62 -8.56 -4.67
CA ALA A 93 14.71 -9.35 -5.50
C ALA A 93 13.81 -8.45 -6.33
N PHE A 94 13.18 -9.03 -7.34
CA PHE A 94 12.04 -8.43 -8.01
C PHE A 94 10.79 -8.55 -7.12
N THR A 95 10.02 -7.48 -7.08
CA THR A 95 8.77 -7.42 -6.31
C THR A 95 7.58 -7.23 -7.24
N LEU A 96 6.42 -7.73 -6.81
CA LEU A 96 5.11 -7.43 -7.41
C LEU A 96 4.37 -6.48 -6.50
N GLU A 97 4.05 -5.30 -7.01
CA GLU A 97 3.48 -4.21 -6.23
C GLU A 97 2.31 -3.56 -6.97
N PHE A 98 1.46 -2.88 -6.24
CA PHE A 98 0.56 -1.89 -6.84
C PHE A 98 1.36 -0.69 -7.35
N PRO A 99 0.93 -0.01 -8.43
CA PRO A 99 1.49 1.28 -8.80
C PRO A 99 1.42 2.24 -7.62
N ALA A 100 2.57 2.73 -7.18
CA ALA A 100 2.67 3.53 -5.95
C ALA A 100 3.81 4.55 -6.03
N GLY A 101 3.79 5.52 -5.15
CA GLY A 101 4.88 6.49 -5.06
C GLY A 101 4.64 7.59 -4.03
N VAL A 102 5.63 8.43 -3.86
CA VAL A 102 5.57 9.59 -2.97
C VAL A 102 4.59 10.62 -3.53
N VAL A 103 3.84 11.25 -2.64
CA VAL A 103 3.02 12.42 -2.97
C VAL A 103 3.94 13.61 -3.18
N GLU A 104 3.82 14.27 -4.30
CA GLU A 104 4.61 15.46 -4.63
C GLU A 104 3.81 16.73 -4.34
N PRO A 105 4.48 17.83 -3.94
CA PRO A 105 3.78 19.07 -3.57
C PRO A 105 2.83 19.61 -4.65
N GLN A 106 3.19 19.40 -5.92
CA GLN A 106 2.39 19.86 -7.07
C GLN A 106 1.14 19.00 -7.33
N ASP A 107 1.03 17.82 -6.75
CA ASP A 107 -0.13 16.95 -6.96
C ASP A 107 -1.41 17.52 -6.31
N GLY A 108 -1.28 18.28 -5.25
CA GLY A 108 -2.39 18.88 -4.50
C GLY A 108 -3.18 17.88 -3.67
N THR A 109 -3.59 16.74 -4.24
CA THR A 109 -4.33 15.67 -3.55
C THR A 109 -3.71 14.30 -3.74
N SER A 110 -4.02 13.38 -2.83
CA SER A 110 -3.57 11.99 -2.91
C SER A 110 -4.11 11.28 -4.15
N GLU A 111 -5.33 11.61 -4.57
CA GLU A 111 -5.95 11.05 -5.77
C GLU A 111 -5.17 11.43 -7.04
N VAL A 112 -4.85 12.71 -7.20
CA VAL A 112 -4.06 13.20 -8.34
C VAL A 112 -2.69 12.52 -8.38
N SER A 113 -2.04 12.38 -7.22
CA SER A 113 -0.77 11.67 -7.10
C SER A 113 -0.89 10.20 -7.52
N ALA A 114 -1.93 9.49 -7.07
CA ALA A 114 -2.17 8.10 -7.43
C ALA A 114 -2.40 7.93 -8.95
N LEU A 115 -3.18 8.83 -9.57
CA LEU A 115 -3.43 8.80 -11.02
C LEU A 115 -2.17 9.11 -11.82
N ARG A 116 -1.34 10.04 -11.35
CA ARG A 116 -0.03 10.34 -11.96
C ARG A 116 0.89 9.13 -11.90
N ARG A 117 0.99 8.46 -10.74
CA ARG A 117 1.81 7.24 -10.57
C ARG A 117 1.29 6.08 -11.39
N LEU A 118 -0.02 5.87 -11.44
CA LEU A 118 -0.62 4.89 -12.34
C LEU A 118 -0.20 5.13 -13.78
N ASN A 119 -0.36 6.36 -14.28
CA ASN A 119 -0.03 6.69 -15.66
C ASN A 119 1.47 6.54 -15.95
N SER A 120 2.36 7.05 -15.09
CA SER A 120 3.80 6.97 -15.32
C SER A 120 4.31 5.52 -15.32
N GLN A 121 3.86 4.70 -14.36
CA GLN A 121 4.36 3.34 -14.18
C GLN A 121 3.71 2.32 -15.12
N THR A 122 2.48 2.54 -15.56
CA THR A 122 1.74 1.57 -16.37
C THR A 122 1.33 2.09 -17.75
N GLY A 123 1.40 3.38 -17.98
CA GLY A 123 0.85 4.02 -19.18
C GLY A 123 -0.67 4.18 -19.14
N TYR A 124 -1.37 3.54 -18.23
CA TYR A 124 -2.82 3.58 -18.18
C TYR A 124 -3.35 4.93 -17.66
N THR A 125 -4.45 5.36 -18.27
CA THR A 125 -5.24 6.51 -17.83
C THR A 125 -6.50 6.01 -17.12
N CYS A 126 -6.70 6.50 -15.90
CA CYS A 126 -7.91 6.22 -15.13
C CYS A 126 -9.16 6.73 -15.86
N THR A 127 -10.20 5.93 -15.83
CA THR A 127 -11.54 6.29 -16.39
C THR A 127 -12.59 6.45 -15.29
N GLY A 128 -12.30 6.03 -14.07
CA GLY A 128 -13.20 6.19 -12.93
C GLY A 128 -12.48 5.99 -11.60
N LEU A 129 -12.52 7.01 -10.75
CA LEU A 129 -12.08 6.91 -9.36
C LEU A 129 -13.22 6.31 -8.55
N LYS A 130 -12.94 5.25 -7.78
CA LYS A 130 -13.96 4.53 -7.01
C LYS A 130 -13.93 4.90 -5.53
N GLN A 131 -12.78 4.81 -4.90
CA GLN A 131 -12.65 5.02 -3.46
C GLN A 131 -11.23 5.41 -3.10
N THR A 132 -11.10 6.30 -2.12
CA THR A 132 -9.86 6.61 -1.42
C THR A 132 -9.97 6.17 0.02
N SER A 133 -8.95 5.49 0.53
CA SER A 133 -8.91 5.07 1.93
C SER A 133 -8.70 6.25 2.86
N PRO A 134 -9.05 6.14 4.14
CA PRO A 134 -8.46 7.01 5.16
C PRO A 134 -6.93 6.84 5.17
N LEU A 135 -6.25 7.64 5.98
CA LEU A 135 -4.82 7.51 6.19
C LEU A 135 -4.49 6.13 6.76
N THR A 136 -3.56 5.42 6.13
CA THR A 136 -3.09 4.12 6.58
C THR A 136 -1.59 4.15 6.86
N ALA A 137 -1.13 3.32 7.79
CA ALA A 137 0.29 3.14 8.06
C ALA A 137 0.89 2.10 7.10
N SER A 138 2.07 2.37 6.56
CA SER A 138 2.76 1.42 5.67
C SER A 138 3.36 0.25 6.45
N ASP A 139 4.12 0.56 7.50
CA ASP A 139 4.69 -0.40 8.45
C ASP A 139 4.84 0.31 9.82
N PRO A 140 3.81 0.26 10.68
CA PRO A 140 3.78 1.06 11.91
C PRO A 140 4.78 0.61 12.97
N VAL A 141 5.44 -0.53 12.79
CA VAL A 141 6.48 -1.00 13.71
C VAL A 141 7.81 -0.30 13.47
N HIS A 142 8.20 -0.11 12.21
CA HIS A 142 9.53 0.36 11.85
C HIS A 142 9.56 1.77 11.24
N THR A 143 8.43 2.28 10.75
CA THR A 143 8.41 3.57 10.07
C THR A 143 7.20 4.42 10.44
N SER A 144 7.37 5.72 10.41
CA SER A 144 6.27 6.68 10.51
C SER A 144 5.59 6.96 9.17
N CYS A 145 5.99 6.27 8.09
CA CYS A 145 5.45 6.50 6.76
C CYS A 145 3.99 6.09 6.64
N THR A 146 3.22 6.98 6.04
CA THR A 146 1.79 6.79 5.79
C THR A 146 1.50 6.67 4.30
N THR A 147 0.38 6.01 3.97
CA THR A 147 -0.09 5.88 2.59
C THR A 147 -1.60 5.98 2.50
N LYS A 148 -2.11 6.46 1.37
CA LYS A 148 -3.53 6.33 0.99
C LYS A 148 -3.66 5.35 -0.16
N LEU A 149 -4.64 4.47 -0.06
CA LEU A 149 -4.99 3.51 -1.10
C LEU A 149 -6.11 4.09 -1.95
N VAL A 150 -5.89 4.15 -3.26
CA VAL A 150 -6.85 4.75 -4.21
C VAL A 150 -7.30 3.69 -5.20
N SER A 151 -8.54 3.24 -5.07
CA SER A 151 -9.14 2.28 -6.01
C SER A 151 -9.59 3.00 -7.27
N VAL A 152 -9.12 2.53 -8.42
CA VAL A 152 -9.38 3.14 -9.72
C VAL A 152 -9.83 2.11 -10.74
N GLU A 153 -10.64 2.56 -11.69
CA GLU A 153 -11.06 1.79 -12.84
C GLU A 153 -10.36 2.29 -14.10
N VAL A 154 -9.88 1.36 -14.90
CA VAL A 154 -9.25 1.60 -16.19
C VAL A 154 -10.09 0.92 -17.26
N ASN A 155 -10.65 1.69 -18.19
CA ASN A 155 -11.28 1.13 -19.38
C ASN A 155 -10.19 0.79 -20.40
N GLY A 156 -9.93 -0.49 -20.59
CA GLY A 156 -8.92 -0.98 -21.52
C GLY A 156 -9.31 -0.88 -22.99
N ASP A 157 -10.57 -0.61 -23.27
CA ASP A 157 -11.09 -0.37 -24.64
C ASP A 157 -11.06 1.11 -25.03
N ASP A 158 -10.72 2.02 -24.10
CA ASP A 158 -10.49 3.45 -24.40
C ASP A 158 -9.23 3.59 -25.25
N LEU A 159 -9.29 4.41 -26.29
CA LEU A 159 -8.17 4.67 -27.22
C LEU A 159 -6.87 5.08 -26.50
N ARG A 160 -6.98 5.81 -25.39
CA ARG A 160 -5.84 6.23 -24.56
C ARG A 160 -5.14 5.05 -23.88
N ASN A 161 -5.87 3.96 -23.63
CA ASN A 161 -5.39 2.78 -22.92
C ASN A 161 -5.01 1.63 -23.86
N LEU A 162 -5.50 1.63 -25.10
CA LEU A 162 -5.13 0.62 -26.13
C LEU A 162 -3.64 0.66 -26.47
N ASN A 163 -3.02 1.84 -26.46
CA ASN A 163 -1.61 2.06 -26.73
C ASN A 163 -0.91 2.66 -25.51
N ALA A 164 -1.20 2.15 -24.33
CA ALA A 164 -0.62 2.63 -23.08
C ALA A 164 0.91 2.58 -23.13
N GLN A 165 1.57 3.71 -22.89
CA GLN A 165 3.02 3.83 -22.85
C GLN A 165 3.47 4.31 -21.48
N GLN A 166 4.37 3.55 -20.86
CA GLN A 166 5.00 3.92 -19.61
C GLN A 166 5.90 5.14 -19.79
N LYS A 167 6.00 5.95 -18.72
CA LYS A 167 6.86 7.13 -18.68
C LYS A 167 7.80 6.98 -17.48
N PHE A 168 8.97 6.41 -17.73
CA PHE A 168 9.97 6.20 -16.69
C PHE A 168 10.67 7.50 -16.32
N GLY A 169 10.91 7.69 -15.03
CA GLY A 169 11.91 8.61 -14.54
C GLY A 169 13.32 8.03 -14.71
N GLU A 170 14.33 8.84 -14.45
CA GLU A 170 15.72 8.37 -14.49
C GLU A 170 15.93 7.25 -13.46
N GLY A 171 16.47 6.10 -13.92
CA GLY A 171 16.69 4.94 -13.08
C GLY A 171 15.45 4.13 -12.70
N GLU A 172 14.26 4.46 -13.22
CA GLU A 172 13.04 3.71 -13.00
C GLU A 172 12.82 2.66 -14.10
N PHE A 173 12.55 1.42 -13.69
CA PHE A 173 12.26 0.30 -14.59
C PHE A 173 11.11 -0.51 -14.03
N TYR A 174 9.98 -0.53 -14.75
CA TYR A 174 8.77 -1.26 -14.37
C TYR A 174 8.31 -2.16 -15.53
N GLU A 175 7.88 -3.37 -15.20
CA GLU A 175 7.14 -4.24 -16.11
C GLU A 175 5.68 -4.30 -15.64
N VAL A 176 4.73 -4.05 -16.53
CA VAL A 176 3.31 -4.11 -16.21
C VAL A 176 2.84 -5.55 -16.24
N VAL A 177 2.22 -5.98 -15.16
CA VAL A 177 1.63 -7.32 -15.01
C VAL A 177 0.12 -7.17 -14.90
N GLN A 178 -0.62 -7.93 -15.72
CA GLN A 178 -2.09 -8.00 -15.68
C GLN A 178 -2.49 -9.39 -15.21
N ILE A 179 -3.18 -9.48 -14.09
CA ILE A 179 -3.63 -10.76 -13.52
C ILE A 179 -5.15 -10.79 -13.53
N PRO A 180 -5.79 -11.81 -14.15
CA PRO A 180 -7.24 -11.96 -14.11
C PRO A 180 -7.77 -12.00 -12.68
N MET A 181 -8.86 -11.27 -12.41
CA MET A 181 -9.40 -11.10 -11.05
C MET A 181 -9.83 -12.41 -10.40
N ASN A 182 -10.27 -13.39 -11.19
CA ASN A 182 -10.67 -14.71 -10.71
C ASN A 182 -9.49 -15.63 -10.36
N ASP A 183 -8.25 -15.27 -10.71
CA ASP A 183 -7.06 -16.10 -10.57
C ASP A 183 -5.93 -15.41 -9.79
N VAL A 184 -6.22 -14.22 -9.20
CA VAL A 184 -5.19 -13.36 -8.61
C VAL A 184 -4.39 -14.09 -7.53
N LEU A 185 -5.05 -14.76 -6.59
CA LEU A 185 -4.36 -15.39 -5.47
C LEU A 185 -3.42 -16.51 -5.93
N GLN A 186 -3.90 -17.37 -6.86
CA GLN A 186 -3.08 -18.46 -7.41
C GLN A 186 -1.87 -17.92 -8.16
N ARG A 187 -2.07 -16.93 -9.03
CA ARG A 187 -0.98 -16.31 -9.79
C ARG A 187 0.07 -15.65 -8.90
N LEU A 188 -0.34 -15.04 -7.79
CA LEU A 188 0.62 -14.47 -6.84
C LEU A 188 1.45 -15.56 -6.14
N ASN A 189 0.85 -16.73 -5.87
CA ASN A 189 1.58 -17.88 -5.34
C ASN A 189 2.60 -18.40 -6.38
N ASP A 190 2.18 -18.57 -7.63
CA ASP A 190 3.07 -18.99 -8.72
C ASP A 190 4.28 -18.03 -8.85
N TYR A 191 4.05 -16.71 -8.83
CA TYR A 191 5.14 -15.72 -8.82
C TYR A 191 6.05 -15.85 -7.60
N SER A 192 5.50 -16.16 -6.44
CA SER A 192 6.30 -16.36 -5.23
C SER A 192 7.18 -17.61 -5.33
N GLU A 193 6.67 -18.70 -5.93
CA GLU A 193 7.44 -19.92 -6.22
C GLU A 193 8.56 -19.67 -7.23
N ASP A 194 8.35 -18.76 -8.18
CA ASP A 194 9.34 -18.28 -9.15
C ASP A 194 10.37 -17.30 -8.55
N GLY A 195 10.30 -17.03 -7.25
CA GLY A 195 11.26 -16.20 -6.51
C GLY A 195 10.96 -14.70 -6.48
N TYR A 196 9.77 -14.28 -6.89
CA TYR A 196 9.34 -12.89 -6.72
C TYR A 196 8.82 -12.63 -5.31
N VAL A 197 9.06 -11.45 -4.78
CA VAL A 197 8.48 -11.02 -3.50
C VAL A 197 7.19 -10.26 -3.76
N VAL A 198 6.09 -10.74 -3.23
CA VAL A 198 4.79 -10.08 -3.37
C VAL A 198 4.59 -9.06 -2.24
N ASP A 199 4.23 -7.83 -2.59
CA ASP A 199 3.87 -6.79 -1.61
C ASP A 199 2.68 -7.25 -0.76
N SER A 200 2.76 -7.04 0.54
CA SER A 200 1.75 -7.49 1.50
C SER A 200 0.35 -6.90 1.24
N ARG A 201 0.26 -5.69 0.70
CA ARG A 201 -1.01 -5.05 0.30
C ARG A 201 -1.65 -5.77 -0.88
N VAL A 202 -0.84 -6.18 -1.86
CA VAL A 202 -1.28 -6.96 -3.02
C VAL A 202 -1.79 -8.33 -2.56
N TYR A 203 -1.02 -9.00 -1.71
CA TYR A 203 -1.40 -10.32 -1.22
C TYR A 203 -2.63 -10.27 -0.31
N ALA A 204 -2.73 -9.27 0.59
CA ALA A 204 -3.90 -9.06 1.43
C ALA A 204 -5.17 -8.76 0.60
N PHE A 205 -5.04 -7.98 -0.48
CA PHE A 205 -6.15 -7.73 -1.42
C PHE A 205 -6.63 -9.04 -2.07
N ALA A 206 -5.70 -9.88 -2.55
CA ALA A 206 -6.01 -11.16 -3.18
C ALA A 206 -6.67 -12.15 -2.21
N LEU A 207 -6.18 -12.22 -0.96
CA LEU A 207 -6.81 -13.01 0.10
C LEU A 207 -8.24 -12.52 0.37
N GLY A 208 -8.43 -11.21 0.53
CA GLY A 208 -9.74 -10.62 0.78
C GLY A 208 -10.73 -10.93 -0.35
N LEU A 209 -10.27 -10.87 -1.60
CA LEU A 209 -11.08 -11.23 -2.78
C LEU A 209 -11.48 -12.71 -2.76
N SER A 210 -10.53 -13.61 -2.50
CA SER A 210 -10.78 -15.06 -2.41
C SER A 210 -11.75 -15.40 -1.27
N MET A 211 -11.56 -14.82 -0.09
CA MET A 211 -12.46 -15.01 1.05
C MET A 211 -13.87 -14.49 0.75
N GLY A 212 -13.98 -13.33 0.11
CA GLY A 212 -15.26 -12.74 -0.29
C GLY A 212 -16.04 -13.64 -1.25
N ALA A 213 -15.36 -14.22 -2.24
CA ALA A 213 -15.96 -15.17 -3.19
C ALA A 213 -16.48 -16.44 -2.48
N GLN A 214 -15.72 -17.00 -1.55
CA GLN A 214 -16.12 -18.18 -0.76
C GLN A 214 -17.33 -17.89 0.15
N MET A 215 -17.38 -16.70 0.75
CA MET A 215 -18.52 -16.29 1.59
C MET A 215 -19.79 -16.05 0.77
N GLY A 216 -19.66 -15.53 -0.45
CA GLY A 216 -20.78 -15.37 -1.39
C GLY A 216 -21.37 -16.71 -1.80
N ALA A 217 -20.51 -17.67 -2.15
CA ALA A 217 -20.94 -19.01 -2.56
C ALA A 217 -21.66 -19.83 -1.49
N ARG A 218 -21.47 -19.51 -0.20
CA ARG A 218 -22.17 -20.17 0.92
C ARG A 218 -23.60 -19.64 1.19
N ARG A 219 -23.96 -18.52 0.55
CA ARG A 219 -25.28 -17.87 0.75
C ARG A 219 -26.26 -18.17 -0.39
N THR A 220 -25.81 -18.83 -1.43
CA THR A 220 -26.63 -19.36 -2.56
C THR A 220 -26.88 -20.84 -2.38
#